data_c09ac41e7727b1d36423fa9a6f4862a6
#
_entry.id   c09ac41e7727b1d36423fa9a6f4862a6
#
_cell.length_a   1.000
_cell.length_b   1.000
_cell.length_c   1.000
_cell.angle_alpha   90.00
_cell.angle_beta   90.00
_cell.angle_gamma   90.00
#
_symmetry.space_group_name_H-M   'P 1'
#
loop_
_entity.id
_entity.type
_entity.pdbx_description
1 polymer ?
#
loop_
_entity_poly.entity_id
_entity_poly.type
_entity_poly.pdbx_seq_one_letter_code
_entity_poly.pdbx_strand_id
1 'polypeptide(L)'
;MYNKYNILIWAIGYWLFAISLTSCRGDEIVVPSEYELLPIPVRAESSFAPDEPIGMYLLNEGNMGSNKASIDYVDFCNGYYIRNIYGERNPNVIKELGDVGNDIQVYGNRLYAVINCSHKVEVMDLRTCRRIGQVDIPNCRYIRFKDGKAYVTSYVGPVSIDPNAQLGAIFEVDTATLKVTRKVTVGYQPDELEIIGEYIYTANSGGYRAPNYDSTVSVVEMYGFKQVQKIPVCTNPHRIRQDHLGQLWVTSRGDYQDVPSALVCLEKSSQFTNDMQVTDTLHIPVSEMVIVGDSMYFYGVNWNNQTEENNINYGIINIRTHELVSKGFITDGTEKDIKVPYGILVNPYNGDIYVTDAKNYVSSGQLHCYSRDGKKKWSVRTGDIPAHMCFVYR
;
A
#
# COMPACT_ATOMS: atom_id res chain seq x y z
N MET A 1 53.96 46.78 27.72
CA MET A 1 53.88 45.31 27.64
C MET A 1 52.45 44.74 27.49
N TYR A 2 51.44 45.63 27.28
CA TYR A 2 50.02 45.22 27.19
C TYR A 2 49.52 44.93 25.75
N ASN A 3 50.27 45.27 24.69
CA ASN A 3 49.76 45.26 23.34
C ASN A 3 49.98 43.94 22.56
N LYS A 4 50.87 43.09 23.02
CA LYS A 4 51.16 41.79 22.31
C LYS A 4 50.18 40.66 22.65
N TYR A 5 49.66 40.66 23.85
CA TYR A 5 48.71 39.61 24.29
C TYR A 5 47.34 39.77 23.67
N ASN A 6 46.87 41.02 23.49
CA ASN A 6 45.57 41.32 22.85
C ASN A 6 45.55 40.93 21.36
N ILE A 7 46.65 41.14 20.63
CA ILE A 7 46.75 40.71 19.21
C ILE A 7 46.73 39.19 19.09
N LEU A 8 47.39 38.47 20.02
CA LEU A 8 47.40 37.01 20.00
C LEU A 8 46.00 36.41 20.31
N ILE A 9 45.26 36.97 21.24
CA ILE A 9 43.90 36.57 21.60
C ILE A 9 42.95 36.82 20.45
N TRP A 10 43.06 37.95 19.74
CA TRP A 10 42.25 38.22 18.54
C TRP A 10 42.63 37.33 17.37
N ALA A 11 43.88 36.98 17.19
CA ALA A 11 44.33 36.06 16.15
C ALA A 11 43.83 34.64 16.37
N ILE A 12 43.88 34.15 17.63
CA ILE A 12 43.37 32.82 18.02
C ILE A 12 41.85 32.77 17.89
N GLY A 13 41.14 33.82 18.31
CA GLY A 13 39.69 33.94 18.16
C GLY A 13 39.24 33.89 16.69
N TYR A 14 39.97 34.61 15.81
CA TYR A 14 39.70 34.61 14.37
C TYR A 14 39.96 33.24 13.71
N TRP A 15 41.01 32.54 14.13
CA TRP A 15 41.31 31.19 13.67
C TRP A 15 40.29 30.17 14.12
N LEU A 16 39.82 30.24 15.36
CA LEU A 16 38.75 29.37 15.88
C LEU A 16 37.41 29.66 15.20
N PHE A 17 37.11 30.91 14.88
CA PHE A 17 35.91 31.29 14.13
C PHE A 17 35.97 30.86 12.66
N ALA A 18 37.15 30.96 12.03
CA ALA A 18 37.38 30.48 10.66
C ALA A 18 37.28 28.96 10.52
N ILE A 19 37.70 28.20 11.56
CA ILE A 19 37.57 26.74 11.59
C ILE A 19 36.11 26.33 11.78
N SER A 20 35.31 27.12 12.52
CA SER A 20 33.88 26.82 12.69
C SER A 20 33.03 27.08 11.43
N LEU A 21 33.52 27.92 10.49
CA LEU A 21 32.85 28.21 9.23
C LEU A 21 33.16 27.20 8.11
N THR A 22 34.20 26.37 8.27
CA THR A 22 34.53 25.31 7.31
C THR A 22 33.90 23.94 7.63
N SER A 23 33.10 23.85 8.70
CA SER A 23 32.42 22.61 9.12
C SER A 23 31.05 22.39 8.45
N CYS A 24 30.69 23.17 7.43
CA CYS A 24 29.63 22.78 6.52
C CYS A 24 30.24 21.98 5.34
N ARG A 25 30.84 20.85 5.60
CA ARG A 25 30.86 19.77 4.63
C ARG A 25 29.43 19.27 4.55
N GLY A 26 28.78 19.46 3.42
CA GLY A 26 27.65 18.65 3.04
C GLY A 26 28.17 17.22 2.89
N ASP A 27 28.27 16.50 4.00
CA ASP A 27 28.45 15.05 3.92
C ASP A 27 27.22 14.55 3.20
N GLU A 28 27.39 14.10 1.96
CA GLU A 28 26.35 13.35 1.27
C GLU A 28 26.01 12.18 2.19
N ILE A 29 24.79 12.21 2.77
CA ILE A 29 24.30 11.07 3.53
C ILE A 29 24.07 9.98 2.48
N VAL A 30 25.06 9.10 2.34
CA VAL A 30 24.91 7.90 1.53
C VAL A 30 24.07 6.93 2.36
N VAL A 31 22.82 6.76 1.98
CA VAL A 31 21.98 5.67 2.49
C VAL A 31 22.28 4.45 1.61
N PRO A 32 23.05 3.45 2.09
CA PRO A 32 23.35 2.29 1.28
C PRO A 32 22.08 1.45 1.11
N SER A 33 21.76 1.09 -0.12
CA SER A 33 20.81 0.00 -0.35
C SER A 33 21.51 -1.34 -0.20
N GLU A 34 20.76 -2.34 0.26
CA GLU A 34 21.23 -3.72 0.33
C GLU A 34 20.76 -4.46 -0.91
N TYR A 35 21.68 -5.04 -1.64
CA TYR A 35 21.41 -5.86 -2.83
C TYR A 35 21.53 -7.34 -2.46
N GLU A 36 20.50 -8.12 -2.77
CA GLU A 36 20.48 -9.57 -2.60
C GLU A 36 20.22 -10.23 -3.96
N LEU A 37 21.02 -11.23 -4.32
CA LEU A 37 20.86 -11.98 -5.55
C LEU A 37 19.75 -13.01 -5.39
N LEU A 38 18.76 -12.98 -6.26
CA LEU A 38 17.65 -13.93 -6.31
C LEU A 38 17.97 -15.07 -7.29
N PRO A 39 17.40 -16.26 -7.09
CA PRO A 39 17.50 -17.36 -8.04
C PRO A 39 16.58 -17.13 -9.27
N ILE A 40 16.71 -15.98 -9.90
CA ILE A 40 15.98 -15.54 -11.09
C ILE A 40 16.99 -15.45 -12.24
N PRO A 41 16.77 -16.11 -13.39
CA PRO A 41 17.67 -16.01 -14.54
C PRO A 41 17.80 -14.57 -15.05
N VAL A 42 19.02 -14.12 -15.30
CA VAL A 42 19.26 -12.82 -15.93
C VAL A 42 18.73 -12.85 -17.37
N ARG A 43 17.92 -11.85 -17.72
CA ARG A 43 17.29 -11.71 -19.04
C ARG A 43 17.36 -10.27 -19.50
N ALA A 44 17.66 -10.07 -20.80
CA ALA A 44 17.56 -8.72 -21.36
C ALA A 44 16.10 -8.20 -21.29
N GLU A 45 15.90 -6.94 -20.94
CA GLU A 45 14.56 -6.33 -20.86
C GLU A 45 13.75 -6.53 -22.14
N SER A 46 14.41 -6.46 -23.30
CA SER A 46 13.80 -6.68 -24.61
C SER A 46 13.24 -8.09 -24.84
N SER A 47 13.61 -9.07 -24.01
CA SER A 47 13.14 -10.46 -24.10
C SER A 47 11.84 -10.72 -23.32
N PHE A 48 11.38 -9.74 -22.53
CA PHE A 48 10.10 -9.84 -21.81
C PHE A 48 8.93 -9.53 -22.75
N ALA A 49 7.83 -10.25 -22.60
CA ALA A 49 6.59 -9.93 -23.32
C ALA A 49 6.03 -8.58 -22.85
N PRO A 50 5.17 -7.91 -23.65
CA PRO A 50 4.59 -6.61 -23.25
C PRO A 50 3.76 -6.67 -21.96
N ASP A 51 3.13 -7.80 -21.66
CA ASP A 51 2.32 -8.10 -20.49
C ASP A 51 3.09 -8.85 -19.39
N GLU A 52 4.38 -9.11 -19.60
CA GLU A 52 5.26 -9.72 -18.61
C GLU A 52 5.92 -8.63 -17.74
N PRO A 53 5.77 -8.67 -16.40
CA PRO A 53 6.43 -7.70 -15.53
C PRO A 53 7.96 -7.82 -15.60
N ILE A 54 8.65 -6.68 -15.68
CA ILE A 54 10.11 -6.59 -15.64
C ILE A 54 10.65 -6.31 -14.24
N GLY A 55 9.78 -6.00 -13.30
CA GLY A 55 10.10 -5.75 -11.90
C GLY A 55 8.86 -5.56 -11.04
N MET A 56 9.08 -5.37 -9.75
CA MET A 56 8.03 -5.16 -8.77
C MET A 56 8.53 -4.26 -7.65
N TYR A 57 7.77 -3.21 -7.33
CA TYR A 57 7.99 -2.42 -6.13
C TYR A 57 7.24 -3.02 -4.95
N LEU A 58 7.86 -2.95 -3.77
CA LEU A 58 7.28 -3.33 -2.48
C LEU A 58 7.38 -2.13 -1.53
N LEU A 59 6.25 -1.69 -1.02
CA LEU A 59 6.17 -0.67 0.02
C LEU A 59 6.14 -1.35 1.39
N ASN A 60 7.10 -0.98 2.23
CA ASN A 60 7.13 -1.32 3.64
C ASN A 60 6.47 -0.19 4.42
N GLU A 61 5.42 -0.49 5.20
CA GLU A 61 4.66 0.54 5.92
C GLU A 61 5.52 1.25 6.98
N GLY A 62 6.33 0.49 7.71
CA GLY A 62 6.97 0.97 8.92
C GLY A 62 5.99 1.14 10.08
N ASN A 63 6.49 1.23 11.29
CA ASN A 63 5.66 1.47 12.48
C ASN A 63 5.25 2.93 12.59
N MET A 64 4.01 3.19 12.95
CA MET A 64 3.51 4.55 13.21
C MET A 64 4.36 5.27 14.26
N GLY A 65 4.82 6.48 13.92
CA GLY A 65 5.73 7.28 14.74
C GLY A 65 7.20 6.95 14.58
N SER A 66 7.56 5.93 13.78
CA SER A 66 8.97 5.53 13.57
C SER A 66 9.66 6.21 12.40
N ASN A 67 8.90 6.77 11.46
CA ASN A 67 9.39 7.34 10.19
C ASN A 67 10.22 6.34 9.37
N LYS A 68 9.77 5.08 9.31
CA LYS A 68 10.51 3.96 8.68
C LYS A 68 9.83 3.39 7.43
N ALA A 69 8.86 4.09 6.84
CA ALA A 69 8.35 3.67 5.55
C ALA A 69 9.49 3.64 4.52
N SER A 70 9.56 2.59 3.73
CA SER A 70 10.60 2.39 2.72
C SER A 70 10.06 1.67 1.50
N ILE A 71 10.76 1.79 0.38
CA ILE A 71 10.42 1.10 -0.86
C ILE A 71 11.57 0.17 -1.24
N ASP A 72 11.23 -1.09 -1.48
CA ASP A 72 12.13 -2.10 -2.00
C ASP A 72 11.77 -2.40 -3.47
N TYR A 73 12.69 -3.00 -4.22
CA TYR A 73 12.48 -3.34 -5.63
C TYR A 73 13.00 -4.74 -5.96
N VAL A 74 12.19 -5.52 -6.65
CA VAL A 74 12.59 -6.77 -7.30
C VAL A 74 12.86 -6.50 -8.76
N ASP A 75 14.10 -6.67 -9.19
CA ASP A 75 14.52 -6.57 -10.59
C ASP A 75 14.47 -7.96 -11.25
N PHE A 76 13.45 -8.20 -12.05
CA PHE A 76 13.30 -9.49 -12.75
C PHE A 76 14.25 -9.61 -13.96
N CYS A 77 14.80 -8.51 -14.45
CA CYS A 77 15.76 -8.54 -15.54
C CYS A 77 17.14 -9.04 -15.06
N ASN A 78 17.60 -8.54 -13.93
CA ASN A 78 18.94 -8.81 -13.41
C ASN A 78 18.95 -9.78 -12.22
N GLY A 79 17.80 -10.17 -11.70
CA GLY A 79 17.67 -11.11 -10.58
C GLY A 79 18.11 -10.51 -9.25
N TYR A 80 17.94 -9.21 -9.03
CA TYR A 80 18.26 -8.57 -7.76
C TYR A 80 17.03 -8.18 -6.97
N TYR A 81 17.12 -8.33 -5.66
CA TYR A 81 16.30 -7.63 -4.69
C TYR A 81 17.08 -6.44 -4.14
N ILE A 82 16.51 -5.26 -4.20
CA ILE A 82 17.12 -4.01 -3.76
C ILE A 82 16.29 -3.44 -2.62
N ARG A 83 16.84 -3.48 -1.40
CA ARG A 83 16.17 -2.94 -0.22
C ARG A 83 16.42 -1.44 -0.09
N ASN A 84 15.37 -0.69 0.28
CA ASN A 84 15.39 0.76 0.45
C ASN A 84 15.89 1.54 -0.77
N ILE A 85 15.43 1.15 -1.96
CA ILE A 85 15.81 1.83 -3.20
C ILE A 85 15.44 3.31 -3.20
N TYR A 86 14.34 3.70 -2.53
CA TYR A 86 13.97 5.12 -2.43
C TYR A 86 15.04 5.93 -1.69
N GLY A 87 15.49 5.48 -0.53
CA GLY A 87 16.53 6.15 0.25
C GLY A 87 17.84 6.27 -0.53
N GLU A 88 18.27 5.19 -1.21
CA GLU A 88 19.46 5.20 -2.06
C GLU A 88 19.39 6.24 -3.19
N ARG A 89 18.25 6.29 -3.87
CA ARG A 89 18.08 7.16 -5.06
C ARG A 89 17.83 8.63 -4.71
N ASN A 90 17.48 8.90 -3.44
CA ASN A 90 17.08 10.23 -2.97
C ASN A 90 17.83 10.65 -1.68
N PRO A 91 19.16 10.60 -1.64
CA PRO A 91 19.95 10.84 -0.41
C PRO A 91 19.77 12.24 0.19
N ASN A 92 19.31 13.21 -0.60
CA ASN A 92 19.08 14.58 -0.17
C ASN A 92 17.69 14.84 0.40
N VAL A 93 16.82 13.82 0.47
CA VAL A 93 15.49 13.95 1.06
C VAL A 93 15.58 13.71 2.56
N ILE A 94 15.61 14.81 3.33
CA ILE A 94 15.93 14.83 4.78
C ILE A 94 15.03 13.89 5.63
N LYS A 95 13.78 13.70 5.24
CA LYS A 95 12.82 12.86 5.98
C LYS A 95 12.62 11.47 5.37
N GLU A 96 13.48 11.08 4.47
CA GLU A 96 13.31 9.84 3.72
C GLU A 96 11.90 9.73 3.09
N LEU A 97 11.34 8.51 2.99
CA LEU A 97 9.99 8.32 2.46
C LEU A 97 8.91 8.85 3.40
N GLY A 98 9.06 8.66 4.71
CA GLY A 98 8.14 9.16 5.73
C GLY A 98 7.60 8.08 6.68
N ASP A 99 6.44 8.36 7.28
CA ASP A 99 5.83 7.54 8.32
C ASP A 99 4.52 6.91 7.84
N VAL A 100 4.43 5.60 7.91
CA VAL A 100 3.35 4.70 7.49
C VAL A 100 3.03 4.78 5.98
N GLY A 101 3.67 3.89 5.21
CA GLY A 101 3.34 3.66 3.80
C GLY A 101 2.06 2.85 3.64
N ASN A 102 1.03 3.39 2.97
CA ASN A 102 -0.31 2.80 2.97
C ASN A 102 -0.77 2.25 1.62
N ASP A 103 -0.24 2.73 0.51
CA ASP A 103 -0.51 2.22 -0.84
C ASP A 103 0.64 2.59 -1.78
N ILE A 104 0.88 1.76 -2.80
CA ILE A 104 1.85 2.03 -3.85
C ILE A 104 1.27 1.62 -5.20
N GLN A 105 1.25 2.55 -6.16
CA GLN A 105 0.62 2.35 -7.45
C GLN A 105 1.45 2.95 -8.58
N VAL A 106 1.37 2.35 -9.76
CA VAL A 106 1.96 2.84 -10.99
C VAL A 106 0.90 3.53 -11.85
N TYR A 107 1.20 4.71 -12.35
CA TYR A 107 0.38 5.36 -13.37
C TYR A 107 1.25 6.07 -14.40
N GLY A 108 1.16 5.66 -15.65
CA GLY A 108 2.04 6.09 -16.72
C GLY A 108 3.50 5.75 -16.42
N ASN A 109 4.38 6.74 -16.47
CA ASN A 109 5.80 6.60 -16.14
C ASN A 109 6.15 7.02 -14.71
N ARG A 110 5.16 7.01 -13.81
CA ARG A 110 5.34 7.45 -12.42
C ARG A 110 4.92 6.37 -11.42
N LEU A 111 5.64 6.33 -10.32
CA LEU A 111 5.34 5.57 -9.12
C LEU A 111 4.79 6.51 -8.05
N TYR A 112 3.68 6.15 -7.44
CA TYR A 112 3.02 6.92 -6.39
C TYR A 112 2.99 6.11 -5.11
N ALA A 113 3.51 6.66 -4.02
CA ALA A 113 3.44 6.05 -2.68
C ALA A 113 2.62 6.95 -1.75
N VAL A 114 1.58 6.39 -1.16
CA VAL A 114 0.71 7.08 -0.20
C VAL A 114 1.30 6.90 1.19
N ILE A 115 1.71 8.01 1.81
CA ILE A 115 2.37 8.02 3.12
C ILE A 115 1.45 8.67 4.15
N ASN A 116 0.73 7.83 4.86
CA ASN A 116 -0.43 8.21 5.69
C ASN A 116 -0.08 9.22 6.79
N CYS A 117 0.79 8.84 7.72
CA CYS A 117 1.12 9.70 8.87
C CYS A 117 2.06 10.85 8.52
N SER A 118 2.64 10.85 7.32
CA SER A 118 3.34 12.02 6.76
C SER A 118 2.44 12.91 5.91
N HIS A 119 1.14 12.58 5.79
CA HIS A 119 0.12 13.39 5.12
C HIS A 119 0.44 13.74 3.67
N LYS A 120 1.04 12.82 2.91
CA LYS A 120 1.47 13.06 1.55
C LYS A 120 1.33 11.86 0.64
N VAL A 121 1.20 12.12 -0.64
CA VAL A 121 1.48 11.16 -1.71
C VAL A 121 2.82 11.54 -2.32
N GLU A 122 3.81 10.68 -2.17
CA GLU A 122 5.14 10.84 -2.78
C GLU A 122 5.10 10.37 -4.23
N VAL A 123 5.67 11.15 -5.16
CA VAL A 123 5.65 10.87 -6.59
C VAL A 123 7.08 10.73 -7.11
N MET A 124 7.35 9.62 -7.78
CA MET A 124 8.68 9.24 -8.26
C MET A 124 8.63 8.88 -9.74
N ASP A 125 9.77 8.96 -10.39
CA ASP A 125 9.97 8.35 -11.71
C ASP A 125 9.95 6.82 -11.59
N LEU A 126 9.18 6.16 -12.44
CA LEU A 126 8.93 4.72 -12.36
C LEU A 126 10.20 3.87 -12.54
N ARG A 127 11.14 4.30 -13.38
CA ARG A 127 12.34 3.52 -13.72
C ARG A 127 13.47 3.73 -12.73
N THR A 128 13.58 4.92 -12.20
CA THR A 128 14.72 5.30 -11.36
C THR A 128 14.40 5.41 -9.88
N CYS A 129 13.13 5.40 -9.50
CA CYS A 129 12.63 5.68 -8.16
C CYS A 129 13.07 7.07 -7.62
N ARG A 130 13.49 7.98 -8.50
CA ARG A 130 13.88 9.35 -8.13
C ARG A 130 12.63 10.21 -7.91
N ARG A 131 12.66 10.96 -6.84
CA ARG A 131 11.59 11.87 -6.45
C ARG A 131 11.33 12.93 -7.54
N ILE A 132 10.05 13.06 -7.92
CA ILE A 132 9.56 14.12 -8.79
C ILE A 132 8.91 15.22 -7.96
N GLY A 133 8.11 14.84 -6.96
CA GLY A 133 7.38 15.78 -6.11
C GLY A 133 6.49 15.06 -5.11
N GLN A 134 5.60 15.81 -4.49
CA GLN A 134 4.60 15.27 -3.57
C GLN A 134 3.29 16.05 -3.68
N VAL A 135 2.21 15.44 -3.18
CA VAL A 135 0.91 16.07 -2.98
C VAL A 135 0.55 15.94 -1.51
N ASP A 136 0.31 17.07 -0.85
CA ASP A 136 -0.05 17.06 0.57
C ASP A 136 -1.56 16.79 0.72
N ILE A 137 -1.90 15.69 1.38
CA ILE A 137 -3.28 15.28 1.67
C ILE A 137 -3.31 14.73 3.11
N PRO A 138 -4.12 15.30 4.01
CA PRO A 138 -4.15 14.89 5.40
C PRO A 138 -4.59 13.45 5.54
N ASN A 139 -3.82 12.64 6.26
CA ASN A 139 -4.10 11.23 6.54
C ASN A 139 -4.66 10.45 5.32
N CYS A 140 -3.93 10.57 4.19
CA CYS A 140 -4.25 9.88 2.94
C CYS A 140 -4.11 8.34 3.09
N ARG A 141 -4.98 7.58 2.39
CA ARG A 141 -5.03 6.13 2.56
C ARG A 141 -4.71 5.34 1.29
N TYR A 142 -5.54 5.43 0.27
CA TYR A 142 -5.41 4.66 -0.98
C TYR A 142 -5.56 5.56 -2.18
N ILE A 143 -4.98 5.15 -3.31
CA ILE A 143 -4.96 5.92 -4.55
C ILE A 143 -5.37 5.06 -5.76
N ARG A 144 -6.20 5.62 -6.64
CA ARG A 144 -6.53 5.06 -7.97
C ARG A 144 -6.51 6.15 -9.01
N PHE A 145 -6.41 5.76 -10.28
CA PHE A 145 -6.18 6.68 -11.38
C PHE A 145 -7.18 6.50 -12.51
N LYS A 146 -7.59 7.60 -13.11
CA LYS A 146 -8.33 7.63 -14.36
C LYS A 146 -8.11 8.96 -15.10
N ASP A 147 -7.91 8.93 -16.41
CA ASP A 147 -7.91 10.07 -17.33
C ASP A 147 -7.02 11.25 -16.84
N GLY A 148 -5.78 10.96 -16.44
CA GLY A 148 -4.82 11.95 -15.98
C GLY A 148 -5.11 12.51 -14.59
N LYS A 149 -6.04 11.92 -13.85
CA LYS A 149 -6.37 12.26 -12.46
C LYS A 149 -6.04 11.10 -11.52
N ALA A 150 -5.64 11.46 -10.31
CA ALA A 150 -5.55 10.54 -9.19
C ALA A 150 -6.67 10.85 -8.19
N TYR A 151 -7.23 9.81 -7.60
CA TYR A 151 -8.27 9.89 -6.58
C TYR A 151 -7.73 9.26 -5.32
N VAL A 152 -7.68 10.02 -4.23
CA VAL A 152 -7.03 9.63 -2.98
C VAL A 152 -8.02 9.71 -1.84
N THR A 153 -8.23 8.58 -1.15
CA THR A 153 -9.03 8.55 0.08
C THR A 153 -8.25 9.13 1.25
N SER A 154 -8.96 9.74 2.18
CA SER A 154 -8.37 10.39 3.35
C SER A 154 -9.34 10.34 4.53
N TYR A 155 -8.80 10.06 5.71
CA TYR A 155 -9.55 10.21 6.97
C TYR A 155 -9.82 11.67 7.33
N VAL A 156 -9.07 12.60 6.75
CA VAL A 156 -9.09 14.04 7.05
C VAL A 156 -8.66 14.35 8.50
N GLY A 157 -9.20 13.62 9.47
CA GLY A 157 -8.85 13.68 10.88
C GLY A 157 -7.66 12.79 11.27
N PRO A 158 -7.22 12.84 12.52
CA PRO A 158 -6.09 12.05 13.01
C PRO A 158 -6.36 10.54 12.99
N VAL A 159 -5.28 9.75 12.90
CA VAL A 159 -5.33 8.29 13.07
C VAL A 159 -5.26 7.99 14.58
N SER A 160 -6.41 8.01 15.23
CA SER A 160 -6.56 7.74 16.66
C SER A 160 -7.95 7.20 16.94
N ILE A 161 -8.10 6.40 17.99
CA ILE A 161 -9.41 5.89 18.41
C ILE A 161 -10.27 7.08 18.89
N ASP A 162 -11.32 7.39 18.13
CA ASP A 162 -12.28 8.45 18.44
C ASP A 162 -13.67 8.06 17.92
N PRO A 163 -14.62 7.69 18.79
CA PRO A 163 -16.00 7.36 18.40
C PRO A 163 -16.74 8.48 17.67
N ASN A 164 -16.25 9.72 17.81
CA ASN A 164 -16.84 10.92 17.22
C ASN A 164 -16.01 11.49 16.06
N ALA A 165 -15.04 10.71 15.53
CA ALA A 165 -14.23 11.14 14.40
C ALA A 165 -15.10 11.63 13.23
N GLN A 166 -14.64 12.68 12.57
CA GLN A 166 -15.33 13.31 11.46
C GLN A 166 -15.41 12.41 10.21
N LEU A 167 -16.29 12.80 9.28
CA LEU A 167 -16.36 12.16 7.96
C LEU A 167 -15.04 12.35 7.19
N GLY A 168 -14.68 11.33 6.42
CA GLY A 168 -13.54 11.36 5.51
C GLY A 168 -13.88 11.95 4.15
N ALA A 169 -12.93 11.90 3.24
CA ALA A 169 -13.07 12.49 1.92
C ALA A 169 -12.29 11.72 0.85
N ILE A 170 -12.65 11.97 -0.42
CA ILE A 170 -11.82 11.67 -1.59
C ILE A 170 -11.31 12.99 -2.15
N PHE A 171 -10.01 13.04 -2.43
CA PHE A 171 -9.33 14.14 -3.08
C PHE A 171 -9.04 13.78 -4.53
N GLU A 172 -9.38 14.67 -5.46
CA GLU A 172 -8.96 14.58 -6.86
C GLU A 172 -7.67 15.37 -7.04
N VAL A 173 -6.68 14.77 -7.67
CA VAL A 173 -5.37 15.34 -7.94
C VAL A 173 -5.09 15.30 -9.44
N ASP A 174 -4.65 16.40 -10.00
CA ASP A 174 -4.13 16.44 -11.35
C ASP A 174 -2.73 15.83 -11.40
N THR A 175 -2.56 14.74 -12.16
CA THR A 175 -1.28 13.99 -12.17
C THR A 175 -0.15 14.73 -12.88
N ALA A 176 -0.43 15.68 -13.75
CA ALA A 176 0.59 16.48 -14.45
C ALA A 176 1.16 17.57 -13.53
N THR A 177 0.28 18.29 -12.82
CA THR A 177 0.64 19.43 -11.98
C THR A 177 0.88 19.08 -10.52
N LEU A 178 0.47 17.88 -10.08
CA LEU A 178 0.52 17.40 -8.70
C LEU A 178 -0.25 18.32 -7.72
N LYS A 179 -1.38 18.86 -8.18
CA LYS A 179 -2.22 19.74 -7.37
C LYS A 179 -3.58 19.09 -7.11
N VAL A 180 -4.06 19.23 -5.87
CA VAL A 180 -5.45 18.91 -5.54
C VAL A 180 -6.37 19.86 -6.30
N THR A 181 -7.33 19.31 -7.05
CA THR A 181 -8.30 20.06 -7.85
C THR A 181 -9.68 20.11 -7.24
N ARG A 182 -10.12 18.99 -6.62
CA ARG A 182 -11.45 18.89 -6.00
C ARG A 182 -11.38 18.00 -4.74
N LYS A 183 -12.39 18.12 -3.89
CA LYS A 183 -12.60 17.29 -2.70
C LYS A 183 -14.09 16.97 -2.56
N VAL A 184 -14.43 15.74 -2.20
CA VAL A 184 -15.79 15.31 -1.86
C VAL A 184 -15.79 14.58 -0.52
N THR A 185 -16.75 14.92 0.35
CA THR A 185 -16.97 14.22 1.62
C THR A 185 -17.69 12.90 1.35
N VAL A 186 -17.27 11.82 2.03
CA VAL A 186 -17.82 10.46 1.95
C VAL A 186 -18.19 9.93 3.34
N GLY A 187 -18.07 8.62 3.59
CA GLY A 187 -18.31 8.04 4.92
C GLY A 187 -17.15 8.23 5.89
N TYR A 188 -17.24 7.54 7.01
CA TYR A 188 -16.23 7.63 8.06
C TYR A 188 -15.00 6.79 7.70
N GLN A 189 -13.83 7.43 7.80
CA GLN A 189 -12.53 6.78 7.61
C GLN A 189 -12.49 5.88 6.36
N PRO A 190 -12.65 6.49 5.16
CA PRO A 190 -12.62 5.75 3.90
C PRO A 190 -11.25 5.11 3.70
N ASP A 191 -11.26 3.81 3.48
CA ASP A 191 -10.08 3.02 3.15
C ASP A 191 -9.95 2.87 1.62
N GLU A 192 -9.97 1.67 1.09
CA GLU A 192 -9.69 1.44 -0.31
C GLU A 192 -10.81 1.91 -1.23
N LEU A 193 -10.45 2.22 -2.48
CA LEU A 193 -11.38 2.67 -3.51
C LEU A 193 -11.15 1.93 -4.83
N GLU A 194 -12.21 1.82 -5.64
CA GLU A 194 -12.18 1.33 -7.02
C GLU A 194 -12.94 2.27 -7.95
N ILE A 195 -12.56 2.28 -9.23
CA ILE A 195 -13.19 3.12 -10.25
C ILE A 195 -13.85 2.24 -11.30
N ILE A 196 -15.18 2.30 -11.39
CA ILE A 196 -15.96 1.55 -12.36
C ILE A 196 -16.72 2.54 -13.26
N GLY A 197 -16.36 2.58 -14.54
CA GLY A 197 -16.93 3.57 -15.45
C GLY A 197 -16.65 4.99 -14.94
N GLU A 198 -17.67 5.79 -14.72
CA GLU A 198 -17.59 7.17 -14.25
C GLU A 198 -17.89 7.31 -12.74
N TYR A 199 -17.72 6.24 -11.98
CA TYR A 199 -18.01 6.20 -10.56
C TYR A 199 -16.84 5.69 -9.74
N ILE A 200 -16.62 6.32 -8.59
CA ILE A 200 -15.67 5.88 -7.56
C ILE A 200 -16.45 5.22 -6.45
N TYR A 201 -16.07 4.01 -6.10
CA TYR A 201 -16.60 3.24 -4.99
C TYR A 201 -15.55 3.20 -3.88
N THR A 202 -15.89 3.60 -2.66
CA THR A 202 -14.95 3.56 -1.54
C THR A 202 -15.54 2.91 -0.30
N ALA A 203 -14.78 2.00 0.31
CA ALA A 203 -15.14 1.33 1.55
C ALA A 203 -14.94 2.30 2.73
N ASN A 204 -16.02 2.58 3.46
CA ASN A 204 -15.96 3.43 4.65
C ASN A 204 -15.85 2.53 5.88
N SER A 205 -14.65 2.42 6.45
CA SER A 205 -14.42 1.48 7.55
C SER A 205 -14.89 2.01 8.89
N GLY A 206 -14.68 3.28 9.17
CA GLY A 206 -14.81 3.81 10.52
C GLY A 206 -13.90 3.06 11.50
N GLY A 207 -12.78 2.47 11.03
CA GLY A 207 -11.98 1.51 11.77
C GLY A 207 -11.41 2.01 13.10
N TYR A 208 -11.18 3.31 13.23
CA TYR A 208 -10.77 3.95 14.49
C TYR A 208 -11.94 4.61 15.25
N ARG A 209 -13.19 4.39 14.83
CA ARG A 209 -14.38 4.91 15.51
C ARG A 209 -15.00 3.91 16.48
N ALA A 210 -14.26 2.91 16.93
CA ALA A 210 -14.78 1.90 17.84
C ALA A 210 -15.56 2.54 19.02
N PRO A 211 -16.77 2.03 19.37
CA PRO A 211 -17.48 0.92 18.73
C PRO A 211 -18.35 1.33 17.51
N ASN A 212 -18.33 2.60 17.07
CA ASN A 212 -19.21 3.21 16.06
C ASN A 212 -18.63 3.04 14.65
N TYR A 213 -18.29 1.82 14.25
CA TYR A 213 -17.78 1.52 12.90
C TYR A 213 -18.75 1.98 11.81
N ASP A 214 -18.22 2.33 10.62
CA ASP A 214 -19.05 2.51 9.42
C ASP A 214 -19.37 1.12 8.81
N SER A 215 -20.36 1.06 7.94
CA SER A 215 -20.81 -0.17 7.27
C SER A 215 -21.26 0.11 5.83
N THR A 216 -20.64 1.07 5.18
CA THR A 216 -21.10 1.54 3.87
C THR A 216 -19.99 1.58 2.83
N VAL A 217 -20.39 1.46 1.56
CA VAL A 217 -19.59 1.86 0.40
C VAL A 217 -20.19 3.17 -0.14
N SER A 218 -19.41 4.23 -0.19
CA SER A 218 -19.81 5.49 -0.85
C SER A 218 -19.59 5.40 -2.35
N VAL A 219 -20.55 5.91 -3.12
CA VAL A 219 -20.47 6.04 -4.58
C VAL A 219 -20.37 7.51 -4.95
N VAL A 220 -19.28 7.89 -5.60
CA VAL A 220 -19.02 9.26 -6.05
C VAL A 220 -19.07 9.30 -7.57
N GLU A 221 -19.94 10.12 -8.12
CA GLU A 221 -19.99 10.43 -9.55
C GLU A 221 -18.86 11.41 -9.89
N MET A 222 -18.02 11.07 -10.90
CA MET A 222 -16.75 11.75 -11.16
C MET A 222 -16.91 13.11 -11.84
N TYR A 223 -17.91 13.28 -12.71
CA TYR A 223 -18.09 14.54 -13.45
C TYR A 223 -18.46 15.70 -12.52
N GLY A 224 -19.53 15.54 -11.74
CA GLY A 224 -19.96 16.53 -10.73
C GLY A 224 -19.17 16.44 -9.43
N PHE A 225 -18.35 15.41 -9.27
CA PHE A 225 -17.54 15.08 -8.10
C PHE A 225 -18.34 15.15 -6.80
N LYS A 226 -19.43 14.42 -6.77
CA LYS A 226 -20.36 14.38 -5.63
C LYS A 226 -20.74 12.95 -5.27
N GLN A 227 -20.94 12.70 -3.98
CA GLN A 227 -21.50 11.44 -3.52
C GLN A 227 -22.96 11.35 -3.96
N VAL A 228 -23.29 10.31 -4.70
CA VAL A 228 -24.63 10.06 -5.25
C VAL A 228 -25.37 8.93 -4.54
N GLN A 229 -24.61 8.01 -3.91
CA GLN A 229 -25.18 6.86 -3.21
C GLN A 229 -24.30 6.46 -2.02
N LYS A 230 -24.90 5.82 -1.03
CA LYS A 230 -24.24 5.00 -0.01
C LYS A 230 -24.91 3.63 -0.02
N ILE A 231 -24.12 2.59 -0.21
CA ILE A 231 -24.57 1.20 -0.23
C ILE A 231 -24.26 0.57 1.12
N PRO A 232 -25.26 0.13 1.89
CA PRO A 232 -25.04 -0.64 3.09
C PRO A 232 -24.33 -1.97 2.74
N VAL A 233 -23.29 -2.29 3.48
CA VAL A 233 -22.54 -3.55 3.39
C VAL A 233 -22.33 -4.13 4.80
N CYS A 234 -21.28 -4.89 5.03
CA CYS A 234 -20.94 -5.38 6.35
C CYS A 234 -20.14 -4.36 7.17
N THR A 235 -20.11 -4.54 8.51
CA THR A 235 -19.41 -3.66 9.46
C THR A 235 -17.92 -3.57 9.18
N ASN A 236 -17.36 -2.35 9.21
CA ASN A 236 -15.94 -2.07 9.06
C ASN A 236 -15.37 -2.59 7.71
N PRO A 237 -15.95 -2.16 6.55
CA PRO A 237 -15.44 -2.56 5.24
C PRO A 237 -14.06 -1.96 4.99
N HIS A 238 -13.18 -2.70 4.30
CA HIS A 238 -11.78 -2.31 4.18
C HIS A 238 -11.24 -2.38 2.75
N ARG A 239 -11.03 -3.59 2.21
CA ARG A 239 -10.57 -3.78 0.83
C ARG A 239 -11.74 -3.76 -0.12
N ILE A 240 -11.50 -3.23 -1.30
CA ILE A 240 -12.48 -3.21 -2.38
C ILE A 240 -11.76 -3.50 -3.69
N ARG A 241 -12.24 -4.48 -4.45
CA ARG A 241 -11.65 -4.93 -5.72
C ARG A 241 -12.74 -5.20 -6.74
N GLN A 242 -12.52 -4.69 -7.96
CA GLN A 242 -13.31 -5.08 -9.11
C GLN A 242 -12.72 -6.33 -9.76
N ASP A 243 -13.57 -7.25 -10.20
CA ASP A 243 -13.19 -8.35 -11.06
C ASP A 243 -13.51 -8.06 -12.54
N HIS A 244 -13.12 -8.99 -13.43
CA HIS A 244 -13.34 -8.86 -14.86
C HIS A 244 -14.80 -9.08 -15.29
N LEU A 245 -15.67 -9.57 -14.39
CA LEU A 245 -17.13 -9.70 -14.63
C LEU A 245 -17.87 -8.40 -14.29
N GLY A 246 -17.17 -7.44 -13.67
CA GLY A 246 -17.76 -6.19 -13.22
C GLY A 246 -18.37 -6.26 -11.83
N GLN A 247 -18.16 -7.36 -11.10
CA GLN A 247 -18.51 -7.49 -9.69
C GLN A 247 -17.53 -6.70 -8.83
N LEU A 248 -18.00 -6.26 -7.67
CA LEU A 248 -17.21 -5.50 -6.71
C LEU A 248 -17.15 -6.28 -5.40
N TRP A 249 -15.97 -6.71 -5.02
CA TRP A 249 -15.72 -7.48 -3.82
C TRP A 249 -15.25 -6.59 -2.69
N VAL A 250 -15.89 -6.68 -1.52
CA VAL A 250 -15.60 -5.85 -0.35
C VAL A 250 -15.35 -6.73 0.86
N THR A 251 -14.17 -6.58 1.48
CA THR A 251 -13.88 -7.25 2.75
C THR A 251 -14.45 -6.46 3.91
N SER A 252 -14.90 -7.16 4.95
CA SER A 252 -15.35 -6.61 6.21
C SER A 252 -14.54 -7.21 7.35
N ARG A 253 -14.08 -6.36 8.26
CA ARG A 253 -13.34 -6.79 9.46
C ARG A 253 -14.25 -7.18 10.62
N GLY A 254 -15.56 -6.86 10.51
CA GLY A 254 -16.47 -6.96 11.65
C GLY A 254 -16.17 -5.94 12.73
N ASP A 255 -16.58 -6.21 13.95
CA ASP A 255 -16.39 -5.32 15.11
C ASP A 255 -15.32 -5.82 16.09
N TYR A 256 -14.62 -6.90 15.74
CA TYR A 256 -13.63 -7.60 16.56
C TYR A 256 -14.21 -8.24 17.84
N GLN A 257 -15.52 -8.36 17.96
CA GLN A 257 -16.24 -8.93 19.11
C GLN A 257 -17.33 -9.90 18.64
N ASP A 258 -18.54 -9.39 18.42
CA ASP A 258 -19.72 -10.20 18.13
C ASP A 258 -20.04 -10.30 16.62
N VAL A 259 -19.65 -9.30 15.83
CA VAL A 259 -19.85 -9.27 14.38
C VAL A 259 -18.62 -9.83 13.68
N PRO A 260 -18.72 -11.01 13.06
CA PRO A 260 -17.57 -11.61 12.38
C PRO A 260 -17.18 -10.86 11.11
N SER A 261 -15.95 -11.06 10.67
CA SER A 261 -15.47 -10.63 9.35
C SER A 261 -16.21 -11.40 8.24
N ALA A 262 -16.36 -10.74 7.09
CA ALA A 262 -17.03 -11.31 5.92
C ALA A 262 -16.43 -10.77 4.61
N LEU A 263 -16.74 -11.43 3.51
CA LEU A 263 -16.49 -10.98 2.15
C LEU A 263 -17.81 -10.77 1.44
N VAL A 264 -18.04 -9.57 0.93
CA VAL A 264 -19.31 -9.16 0.32
C VAL A 264 -19.10 -8.98 -1.18
N CYS A 265 -20.01 -9.52 -2.00
CA CYS A 265 -20.09 -9.28 -3.43
C CYS A 265 -21.20 -8.28 -3.74
N LEU A 266 -20.88 -7.28 -4.55
CA LEU A 266 -21.85 -6.34 -5.10
C LEU A 266 -21.88 -6.47 -6.62
N GLU A 267 -23.10 -6.44 -7.17
CA GLU A 267 -23.33 -6.46 -8.62
C GLU A 267 -24.25 -5.32 -9.03
N LYS A 268 -24.24 -4.98 -10.28
CA LYS A 268 -25.21 -4.02 -10.81
C LYS A 268 -26.62 -4.58 -10.70
N SER A 269 -27.55 -3.79 -10.20
CA SER A 269 -28.96 -4.17 -10.09
C SER A 269 -29.61 -4.43 -11.47
N SER A 270 -29.05 -3.83 -12.50
CA SER A 270 -29.45 -3.99 -13.91
C SER A 270 -28.30 -3.60 -14.83
N GLN A 271 -28.25 -4.21 -16.01
CA GLN A 271 -27.28 -3.79 -17.06
C GLN A 271 -27.50 -2.36 -17.57
N PHE A 272 -28.66 -1.76 -17.30
CA PHE A 272 -29.01 -0.41 -17.71
C PHE A 272 -28.78 0.66 -16.63
N THR A 273 -28.38 0.27 -15.43
CA THR A 273 -28.11 1.19 -14.33
C THR A 273 -26.68 1.02 -13.84
N ASN A 274 -26.19 2.01 -13.09
CA ASN A 274 -24.91 1.90 -12.37
C ASN A 274 -25.13 1.63 -10.86
N ASP A 275 -26.37 1.35 -10.49
CA ASP A 275 -26.71 1.02 -9.11
C ASP A 275 -26.17 -0.36 -8.74
N MET A 276 -25.25 -0.39 -7.82
CA MET A 276 -24.71 -1.63 -7.24
C MET A 276 -25.54 -2.02 -6.01
N GLN A 277 -25.71 -3.32 -5.84
CA GLN A 277 -26.37 -3.89 -4.66
C GLN A 277 -25.60 -5.12 -4.18
N VAL A 278 -25.69 -5.43 -2.90
CA VAL A 278 -25.16 -6.67 -2.34
C VAL A 278 -25.94 -7.84 -2.90
N THR A 279 -25.25 -8.79 -3.53
CA THR A 279 -25.83 -10.02 -4.09
C THR A 279 -25.39 -11.25 -3.34
N ASP A 280 -24.24 -11.21 -2.66
CA ASP A 280 -23.76 -12.33 -1.88
C ASP A 280 -22.93 -11.88 -0.68
N THR A 281 -22.89 -12.71 0.38
CA THR A 281 -22.08 -12.50 1.58
C THR A 281 -21.48 -13.84 2.00
N LEU A 282 -20.16 -13.95 1.84
CA LEU A 282 -19.40 -15.11 2.24
C LEU A 282 -18.85 -14.88 3.66
N HIS A 283 -19.20 -15.77 4.60
CA HIS A 283 -18.68 -15.73 5.98
C HIS A 283 -17.27 -16.33 6.04
N ILE A 284 -16.38 -15.75 5.26
CA ILE A 284 -14.95 -16.12 5.18
C ILE A 284 -14.14 -14.90 5.59
N PRO A 285 -13.23 -15.03 6.57
CA PRO A 285 -12.35 -13.92 6.94
C PRO A 285 -11.33 -13.68 5.83
N VAL A 286 -11.39 -12.49 5.22
CA VAL A 286 -10.47 -12.04 4.17
C VAL A 286 -9.86 -10.72 4.61
N SER A 287 -8.55 -10.72 4.90
CA SER A 287 -7.80 -9.51 5.26
C SER A 287 -7.24 -8.80 4.03
N GLU A 288 -6.79 -9.56 3.03
CA GLU A 288 -6.32 -9.05 1.74
C GLU A 288 -6.66 -10.05 0.64
N MET A 289 -6.87 -9.55 -0.57
CA MET A 289 -7.21 -10.36 -1.74
C MET A 289 -6.59 -9.80 -3.02
N VAL A 290 -6.31 -10.69 -3.96
CA VAL A 290 -5.92 -10.36 -5.35
C VAL A 290 -6.71 -11.24 -6.31
N ILE A 291 -7.22 -10.65 -7.39
CA ILE A 291 -8.04 -11.36 -8.38
C ILE A 291 -7.25 -11.48 -9.67
N VAL A 292 -7.05 -12.72 -10.15
CA VAL A 292 -6.41 -13.01 -11.44
C VAL A 292 -7.27 -14.02 -12.19
N GLY A 293 -7.80 -13.62 -13.34
CA GLY A 293 -8.79 -14.41 -14.07
C GLY A 293 -10.01 -14.71 -13.19
N ASP A 294 -10.43 -15.96 -13.13
CA ASP A 294 -11.59 -16.41 -12.32
C ASP A 294 -11.21 -16.73 -10.87
N SER A 295 -9.96 -16.52 -10.45
CA SER A 295 -9.47 -16.87 -9.12
C SER A 295 -9.18 -15.65 -8.27
N MET A 296 -9.83 -15.60 -7.11
CA MET A 296 -9.49 -14.67 -6.03
C MET A 296 -8.61 -15.40 -5.02
N TYR A 297 -7.34 -15.05 -4.96
CA TYR A 297 -6.41 -15.49 -3.93
C TYR A 297 -6.54 -14.57 -2.72
N PHE A 298 -6.60 -15.17 -1.52
CA PHE A 298 -6.73 -14.38 -0.30
C PHE A 298 -6.01 -15.02 0.89
N TYR A 299 -5.74 -14.20 1.88
CA TYR A 299 -5.47 -14.65 3.24
C TYR A 299 -6.38 -13.90 4.22
N GLY A 300 -6.67 -14.54 5.35
CA GLY A 300 -7.34 -13.96 6.50
C GLY A 300 -6.49 -14.11 7.74
N VAL A 301 -6.45 -13.07 8.56
CA VAL A 301 -5.80 -13.05 9.87
C VAL A 301 -6.80 -12.62 10.91
N ASN A 302 -7.11 -13.51 11.86
CA ASN A 302 -8.02 -13.23 12.97
C ASN A 302 -7.29 -13.51 14.28
N TRP A 303 -7.33 -12.56 15.19
CA TRP A 303 -6.82 -12.77 16.53
C TRP A 303 -7.72 -13.73 17.32
N ASN A 304 -7.12 -14.75 17.93
CA ASN A 304 -7.81 -15.68 18.81
C ASN A 304 -7.51 -15.34 20.27
N ASN A 305 -8.51 -14.81 20.98
CA ASN A 305 -8.38 -14.41 22.37
C ASN A 305 -8.15 -15.59 23.34
N GLN A 306 -8.43 -16.82 22.94
CA GLN A 306 -8.26 -18.01 23.79
C GLN A 306 -6.82 -18.56 23.72
N THR A 307 -6.22 -18.53 22.52
CA THR A 307 -4.86 -19.03 22.28
C THR A 307 -3.80 -17.92 22.31
N GLU A 308 -4.24 -16.66 22.31
CA GLU A 308 -3.37 -15.47 22.17
C GLU A 308 -2.48 -15.54 20.91
N GLU A 309 -3.02 -16.08 19.83
CA GLU A 309 -2.35 -16.26 18.55
C GLU A 309 -3.23 -15.79 17.38
N ASN A 310 -2.60 -15.52 16.25
CA ASN A 310 -3.32 -15.26 15.00
C ASN A 310 -3.77 -16.57 14.36
N ASN A 311 -5.07 -16.70 14.12
CA ASN A 311 -5.60 -17.71 13.21
C ASN A 311 -5.40 -17.21 11.78
N ILE A 312 -4.56 -17.88 11.01
CA ILE A 312 -4.26 -17.55 9.63
C ILE A 312 -4.94 -18.58 8.73
N ASN A 313 -5.66 -18.08 7.74
CA ASN A 313 -6.22 -18.90 6.68
C ASN A 313 -5.81 -18.34 5.32
N TYR A 314 -5.62 -19.26 4.38
CA TYR A 314 -5.38 -18.96 2.97
C TYR A 314 -6.46 -19.63 2.14
N GLY A 315 -6.77 -19.07 0.98
CA GLY A 315 -7.73 -19.73 0.10
C GLY A 315 -7.76 -19.15 -1.30
N ILE A 316 -8.50 -19.87 -2.15
CA ILE A 316 -8.85 -19.44 -3.49
C ILE A 316 -10.37 -19.54 -3.63
N ILE A 317 -11.02 -18.43 -3.98
CA ILE A 317 -12.44 -18.36 -4.31
C ILE A 317 -12.58 -18.25 -5.83
N ASN A 318 -13.50 -19.01 -6.42
CA ASN A 318 -13.90 -18.80 -7.80
C ASN A 318 -14.92 -17.66 -7.85
N ILE A 319 -14.60 -16.57 -8.57
CA ILE A 319 -15.44 -15.37 -8.63
C ILE A 319 -16.72 -15.56 -9.44
N ARG A 320 -16.85 -16.63 -10.23
CA ARG A 320 -18.09 -16.94 -10.99
C ARG A 320 -19.10 -17.72 -10.17
N THR A 321 -18.60 -18.64 -9.32
CA THR A 321 -19.46 -19.51 -8.51
C THR A 321 -19.57 -19.05 -7.06
N HIS A 322 -18.72 -18.09 -6.64
CA HIS A 322 -18.55 -17.62 -5.27
C HIS A 322 -18.14 -18.73 -4.29
N GLU A 323 -17.63 -19.83 -4.78
CA GLU A 323 -17.23 -20.99 -3.97
C GLU A 323 -15.76 -20.96 -3.59
N LEU A 324 -15.46 -21.35 -2.36
CA LEU A 324 -14.10 -21.62 -1.91
C LEU A 324 -13.59 -22.91 -2.58
N VAL A 325 -12.76 -22.78 -3.61
CA VAL A 325 -12.24 -23.93 -4.38
C VAL A 325 -10.96 -24.51 -3.81
N SER A 326 -10.24 -23.75 -2.98
CA SER A 326 -9.07 -24.24 -2.25
C SER A 326 -8.94 -23.56 -0.89
N LYS A 327 -8.55 -24.34 0.12
CA LYS A 327 -8.23 -23.86 1.48
C LYS A 327 -6.76 -23.48 1.66
N GLY A 328 -6.05 -23.25 0.57
CA GLY A 328 -4.67 -22.82 0.56
C GLY A 328 -4.13 -22.78 -0.87
N PHE A 329 -3.12 -21.97 -1.09
CA PHE A 329 -2.38 -21.90 -2.36
C PHE A 329 -0.88 -22.16 -2.16
N ILE A 330 -0.41 -22.35 -0.93
CA ILE A 330 0.94 -22.83 -0.59
C ILE A 330 0.81 -24.35 -0.35
N THR A 331 1.60 -25.15 -1.05
CA THR A 331 1.40 -26.61 -1.13
C THR A 331 2.56 -27.42 -0.58
N ASP A 332 3.64 -26.79 -0.16
CA ASP A 332 4.86 -27.46 0.32
C ASP A 332 5.04 -27.39 1.85
N GLY A 333 4.05 -26.86 2.58
CA GLY A 333 4.05 -26.79 4.03
C GLY A 333 4.81 -25.58 4.60
N THR A 334 5.35 -24.70 3.74
CA THR A 334 6.11 -23.52 4.16
C THR A 334 5.22 -22.33 4.56
N GLU A 335 3.90 -22.44 4.46
CA GLU A 335 2.95 -21.48 5.03
C GLU A 335 3.13 -21.31 6.55
N LYS A 336 3.65 -22.33 7.23
CA LYS A 336 3.95 -22.32 8.68
C LYS A 336 5.10 -21.38 9.05
N ASP A 337 5.94 -21.05 8.09
CA ASP A 337 7.05 -20.11 8.30
C ASP A 337 6.56 -18.66 8.38
N ILE A 338 5.38 -18.38 7.79
CA ILE A 338 4.77 -17.05 7.76
C ILE A 338 4.04 -16.81 9.07
N LYS A 339 4.45 -15.78 9.81
CA LYS A 339 3.88 -15.44 11.13
C LYS A 339 2.67 -14.52 11.03
N VAL A 340 2.77 -13.51 10.17
CA VAL A 340 1.69 -12.54 9.92
C VAL A 340 1.69 -12.19 8.43
N PRO A 341 0.91 -12.88 7.59
CA PRO A 341 0.76 -12.49 6.18
C PRO A 341 0.17 -11.09 6.13
N TYR A 342 0.76 -10.20 5.31
CA TYR A 342 0.41 -8.79 5.33
C TYR A 342 0.17 -8.18 3.94
N GLY A 343 0.74 -8.75 2.89
CA GLY A 343 0.49 -8.41 1.49
C GLY A 343 0.47 -9.65 0.61
N ILE A 344 -0.32 -9.62 -0.44
CA ILE A 344 -0.38 -10.66 -1.47
C ILE A 344 -0.43 -10.04 -2.85
N LEU A 345 0.34 -10.58 -3.79
CA LEU A 345 0.28 -10.24 -5.21
C LEU A 345 0.49 -11.50 -6.04
N VAL A 346 -0.20 -11.62 -7.16
CA VAL A 346 -0.04 -12.74 -8.10
C VAL A 346 0.37 -12.20 -9.46
N ASN A 347 1.45 -12.74 -10.02
CA ASN A 347 1.90 -12.39 -11.34
C ASN A 347 0.92 -12.94 -12.39
N PRO A 348 0.22 -12.07 -13.13
CA PRO A 348 -0.81 -12.53 -14.08
C PRO A 348 -0.23 -13.28 -15.29
N TYR A 349 1.07 -13.09 -15.57
CA TYR A 349 1.75 -13.70 -16.71
C TYR A 349 2.16 -15.15 -16.43
N ASN A 350 2.82 -15.41 -15.31
CA ASN A 350 3.38 -16.74 -14.99
C ASN A 350 2.70 -17.44 -13.80
N GLY A 351 1.87 -16.74 -13.05
CA GLY A 351 1.16 -17.27 -11.89
C GLY A 351 1.99 -17.32 -10.61
N ASP A 352 3.21 -16.75 -10.58
CA ASP A 352 3.99 -16.68 -9.34
C ASP A 352 3.24 -15.88 -8.27
N ILE A 353 3.23 -16.38 -7.04
CA ILE A 353 2.51 -15.78 -5.91
C ILE A 353 3.52 -15.17 -4.94
N TYR A 354 3.33 -13.91 -4.62
CA TYR A 354 4.14 -13.16 -3.67
C TYR A 354 3.34 -12.93 -2.40
N VAL A 355 3.90 -13.33 -1.25
CA VAL A 355 3.29 -13.12 0.07
C VAL A 355 4.31 -12.46 0.98
N THR A 356 3.92 -11.39 1.65
CA THR A 356 4.76 -10.76 2.65
C THR A 356 4.44 -11.25 4.05
N ASP A 357 5.44 -11.27 4.92
CA ASP A 357 5.33 -11.59 6.35
C ASP A 357 5.78 -10.40 7.18
N ALA A 358 4.86 -9.76 7.89
CA ALA A 358 5.15 -8.67 8.83
C ALA A 358 5.70 -9.15 10.18
N LYS A 359 5.80 -10.46 10.39
CA LYS A 359 6.32 -11.13 11.60
C LYS A 359 5.64 -10.65 12.89
N ASN A 360 6.26 -9.72 13.58
CA ASN A 360 5.79 -9.15 14.85
C ASN A 360 5.51 -7.64 14.76
N TYR A 361 5.42 -7.09 13.56
CA TYR A 361 5.24 -5.66 13.27
C TYR A 361 6.37 -4.72 13.75
N VAL A 362 7.46 -5.26 14.28
CA VAL A 362 8.59 -4.47 14.84
C VAL A 362 9.90 -4.78 14.12
N SER A 363 10.14 -6.06 13.85
CA SER A 363 11.33 -6.48 13.10
C SER A 363 11.09 -6.42 11.59
N SER A 364 12.18 -6.28 10.85
CA SER A 364 12.14 -6.39 9.39
C SER A 364 11.40 -7.65 8.95
N GLY A 365 10.53 -7.48 7.96
CA GLY A 365 9.68 -8.53 7.43
C GLY A 365 10.39 -9.47 6.47
N GLN A 366 9.60 -10.21 5.72
CA GLN A 366 10.04 -11.07 4.62
C GLN A 366 9.09 -10.98 3.43
N LEU A 367 9.63 -11.14 2.25
CA LEU A 367 8.90 -11.40 1.02
C LEU A 367 9.18 -12.84 0.59
N HIS A 368 8.12 -13.61 0.36
CA HIS A 368 8.17 -14.97 -0.13
C HIS A 368 7.61 -15.03 -1.55
N CYS A 369 8.30 -15.74 -2.43
CA CYS A 369 7.81 -16.04 -3.77
C CYS A 369 7.52 -17.55 -3.88
N TYR A 370 6.33 -17.86 -4.36
CA TYR A 370 5.88 -19.22 -4.66
C TYR A 370 5.62 -19.36 -6.15
N SER A 371 5.82 -20.56 -6.68
CA SER A 371 5.37 -20.89 -8.03
C SER A 371 3.85 -20.94 -8.10
N ARG A 372 3.29 -20.96 -9.30
CA ARG A 372 1.85 -21.18 -9.54
C ARG A 372 1.30 -22.43 -8.84
N ASP A 373 2.15 -23.45 -8.64
CA ASP A 373 1.79 -24.69 -7.95
C ASP A 373 1.91 -24.59 -6.41
N GLY A 374 2.22 -23.40 -5.90
CA GLY A 374 2.33 -23.12 -4.47
C GLY A 374 3.62 -23.61 -3.81
N LYS A 375 4.68 -23.87 -4.59
CA LYS A 375 5.98 -24.26 -4.05
C LYS A 375 6.89 -23.06 -3.91
N LYS A 376 7.56 -22.96 -2.76
CA LYS A 376 8.48 -21.87 -2.45
C LYS A 376 9.65 -21.81 -3.43
N LYS A 377 9.84 -20.69 -4.08
CA LYS A 377 10.95 -20.43 -4.99
C LYS A 377 12.11 -19.75 -4.27
N TRP A 378 11.81 -18.71 -3.51
CA TRP A 378 12.78 -17.93 -2.72
C TRP A 378 12.10 -17.09 -1.65
N SER A 379 12.90 -16.52 -0.77
CA SER A 379 12.49 -15.53 0.22
C SER A 379 13.62 -14.54 0.44
N VAL A 380 13.28 -13.30 0.74
CA VAL A 380 14.23 -12.22 1.07
C VAL A 380 13.76 -11.43 2.26
N ARG A 381 14.71 -10.82 2.97
CA ARG A 381 14.44 -9.88 4.05
C ARG A 381 14.02 -8.53 3.45
N THR A 382 12.94 -7.93 3.99
CA THR A 382 12.40 -6.63 3.57
C THR A 382 12.66 -5.53 4.61
N GLY A 383 12.12 -4.35 4.40
CA GLY A 383 11.91 -3.36 5.46
C GLY A 383 10.88 -3.83 6.50
N ASP A 384 10.47 -2.91 7.39
CA ASP A 384 9.52 -3.21 8.46
C ASP A 384 8.07 -3.16 7.94
N ILE A 385 7.27 -4.18 8.23
CA ILE A 385 5.85 -4.31 7.81
C ILE A 385 5.70 -4.19 6.27
N PRO A 386 6.23 -5.16 5.49
CA PRO A 386 6.05 -5.17 4.04
C PRO A 386 4.59 -5.43 3.69
N ALA A 387 3.96 -4.51 2.92
CA ALA A 387 2.52 -4.52 2.72
C ALA A 387 2.12 -4.54 1.23
N HIS A 388 2.33 -3.45 0.55
CA HIS A 388 1.73 -3.21 -0.76
C HIS A 388 2.76 -3.39 -1.88
N MET A 389 2.32 -4.01 -2.96
CA MET A 389 3.17 -4.34 -4.10
C MET A 389 2.51 -3.89 -5.41
N CYS A 390 3.33 -3.45 -6.36
CA CYS A 390 2.86 -3.20 -7.73
C CYS A 390 3.92 -3.63 -8.75
N PHE A 391 3.47 -4.20 -9.87
CA PHE A 391 4.35 -4.59 -10.96
C PHE A 391 4.78 -3.40 -11.81
N VAL A 392 5.96 -3.55 -12.40
CA VAL A 392 6.52 -2.64 -13.40
C VAL A 392 6.58 -3.38 -14.74
N TYR A 393 6.02 -2.76 -15.76
CA TYR A 393 6.03 -3.26 -17.14
C TYR A 393 6.95 -2.40 -18.01
N ARG A 394 7.25 -2.93 -19.19
CA ARG A 394 8.13 -2.26 -20.16
C ARG A 394 7.51 -1.01 -20.78
#